data_f945696e3f27ab7d0a29f092b8314478
#
_entry.id   f945696e3f27ab7d0a29f092b8314478
#
_cell.length_a   1.000
_cell.length_b   1.000
_cell.length_c   1.000
_cell.angle_alpha   90.00
_cell.angle_beta   90.00
_cell.angle_gamma   90.00
#
_symmetry.space_group_name_H-M   'P 1'
#
loop_
_entity.id
_entity.type
_entity.pdbx_description
1 polymer ?
#
loop_
_entity_poly.entity_id
_entity_poly.type
_entity_poly.pdbx_seq_one_letter_code
_entity_poly.pdbx_strand_id
1 'polypeptide(L)'
;MQHSKNDILLFLQTLKPELFAEGIISLGLFGSVAKDASTVNSDIDIVYETSNKFINKYRGWSAFTYLNTHLRDKISEKFHTHVDMFDLNSSSAIKEQVKKEALYV
;
A
#
# COMPACT_ATOMS: atom_id res chain seq x y z
N MET A 1 -4.49 -6.18 18.94
CA MET A 1 -3.20 -6.87 18.80
C MET A 1 -2.32 -6.12 17.82
N GLN A 2 -1.06 -5.94 18.18
CA GLN A 2 -0.11 -5.22 17.33
C GLN A 2 0.48 -6.15 16.29
N HIS A 3 0.55 -5.69 15.04
CA HIS A 3 1.10 -6.48 13.94
C HIS A 3 2.57 -6.12 13.73
N SER A 4 3.40 -7.11 13.40
CA SER A 4 4.79 -6.85 13.14
C SER A 4 4.98 -6.28 11.72
N LYS A 5 5.96 -5.40 11.60
CA LYS A 5 6.38 -4.85 10.32
C LYS A 5 6.73 -5.96 9.32
N ASN A 6 7.47 -6.98 9.78
CA ASN A 6 7.91 -8.07 8.91
C ASN A 6 6.75 -8.91 8.38
N ASP A 7 5.74 -9.17 9.22
CA ASP A 7 4.56 -9.92 8.78
C ASP A 7 3.82 -9.17 7.66
N ILE A 8 3.70 -7.87 7.79
CA ILE A 8 3.03 -7.05 6.78
C ILE A 8 3.86 -7.02 5.49
N LEU A 9 5.17 -6.83 5.59
CA LEU A 9 6.04 -6.82 4.41
C LEU A 9 6.01 -8.17 3.68
N LEU A 10 6.02 -9.29 4.40
CA LEU A 10 5.90 -10.61 3.80
C LEU A 10 4.58 -10.78 3.06
N PHE A 11 3.48 -10.30 3.64
CA PHE A 11 2.19 -10.37 2.97
C PHE A 11 2.17 -9.52 1.71
N LEU A 12 2.73 -8.31 1.76
CA LEU A 12 2.83 -7.45 0.58
C LEU A 12 3.62 -8.13 -0.54
N GLN A 13 4.68 -8.87 -0.20
CA GLN A 13 5.44 -9.62 -1.19
C GLN A 13 4.58 -10.68 -1.89
N THR A 14 3.61 -11.27 -1.21
CA THR A 14 2.70 -12.23 -1.83
C THR A 14 1.73 -11.57 -2.80
N LEU A 15 1.39 -10.31 -2.59
CA LEU A 15 0.49 -9.56 -3.47
C LEU A 15 1.21 -8.95 -4.66
N LYS A 16 2.52 -8.74 -4.55
CA LYS A 16 3.30 -7.99 -5.54
C LYS A 16 3.19 -8.54 -6.96
N PRO A 17 3.36 -9.86 -7.22
CA PRO A 17 3.35 -10.35 -8.61
C PRO A 17 2.07 -9.99 -9.36
N GLU A 18 0.91 -10.18 -8.75
CA GLU A 18 -0.37 -9.86 -9.37
C GLU A 18 -0.52 -8.36 -9.62
N LEU A 19 -0.19 -7.55 -8.61
CA LEU A 19 -0.33 -6.09 -8.71
C LEU A 19 0.62 -5.52 -9.77
N PHE A 20 1.86 -5.99 -9.80
CA PHE A 20 2.85 -5.49 -10.76
C PHE A 20 2.51 -5.93 -12.18
N ALA A 21 1.91 -7.10 -12.35
CA ALA A 21 1.43 -7.55 -13.66
C ALA A 21 0.35 -6.63 -14.22
N GLU A 22 -0.42 -5.98 -13.35
CA GLU A 22 -1.47 -5.03 -13.77
C GLU A 22 -0.96 -3.61 -13.95
N GLY A 23 0.31 -3.35 -13.64
CA GLY A 23 0.90 -2.03 -13.89
C GLY A 23 1.19 -1.19 -12.65
N ILE A 24 1.07 -1.75 -11.46
CA ILE A 24 1.60 -1.13 -10.25
C ILE A 24 3.12 -1.29 -10.29
N ILE A 25 3.87 -0.23 -9.99
CA ILE A 25 5.33 -0.24 -10.13
C ILE A 25 6.09 0.00 -8.82
N SER A 26 5.38 0.36 -7.76
CA SER A 26 5.96 0.45 -6.41
C SER A 26 4.92 0.04 -5.39
N LEU A 27 5.36 -0.66 -4.36
CA LEU A 27 4.50 -1.11 -3.26
C LEU A 27 5.33 -1.15 -1.99
N GLY A 28 4.82 -0.57 -0.92
CA GLY A 28 5.58 -0.52 0.33
C GLY A 28 4.73 -0.18 1.54
N LEU A 29 5.41 -0.13 2.68
CA LEU A 29 4.85 0.18 3.98
C LEU A 29 5.48 1.47 4.49
N PHE A 30 4.68 2.37 5.05
CA PHE A 30 5.20 3.58 5.66
C PHE A 30 4.47 3.88 6.97
N GLY A 31 4.77 5.02 7.59
CA GLY A 31 4.11 5.43 8.81
C GLY A 31 4.62 4.72 10.06
N SER A 32 3.78 4.67 11.10
CA SER A 32 4.20 4.19 12.42
C SER A 32 4.63 2.73 12.44
N VAL A 33 3.96 1.86 11.69
CA VAL A 33 4.33 0.44 11.64
C VAL A 33 5.71 0.28 11.01
N ALA A 34 5.99 1.01 9.93
CA ALA A 34 7.28 0.95 9.25
C ALA A 34 8.43 1.43 10.15
N LYS A 35 8.14 2.35 11.07
CA LYS A 35 9.12 2.93 12.00
C LYS A 35 9.20 2.17 13.32
N ASP A 36 8.51 1.04 13.46
CA ASP A 36 8.42 0.28 14.71
C ASP A 36 7.85 1.11 15.88
N ALA A 37 7.01 2.11 15.56
CA ALA A 37 6.38 2.99 16.53
C ALA A 37 4.87 2.74 16.65
N SER A 38 4.38 1.61 16.13
CA SER A 38 2.96 1.28 16.13
C SER A 38 2.47 0.87 17.50
N THR A 39 1.17 1.10 17.72
CA THR A 39 0.44 0.62 18.90
C THR A 39 -0.67 -0.32 18.41
N VAL A 40 -1.42 -0.90 19.35
CA VAL A 40 -2.56 -1.77 19.01
C VAL A 40 -3.64 -1.04 18.20
N ASN A 41 -3.66 0.28 18.25
CA ASN A 41 -4.64 1.11 17.54
C ASN A 41 -4.09 1.75 16.27
N SER A 42 -2.84 1.47 15.91
CA SER A 42 -2.24 2.05 14.71
C SER A 42 -2.82 1.45 13.44
N ASP A 43 -3.08 2.31 12.45
CA ASP A 43 -3.46 1.89 11.12
C ASP A 43 -2.23 1.35 10.37
N ILE A 44 -2.50 0.54 9.35
CA ILE A 44 -1.45 0.10 8.42
C ILE A 44 -1.43 1.10 7.28
N ASP A 45 -0.29 1.73 7.05
CA ASP A 45 -0.12 2.75 6.00
C ASP A 45 0.64 2.15 4.82
N ILE A 46 -0.03 2.07 3.68
CA ILE A 46 0.50 1.46 2.46
C ILE A 46 0.76 2.54 1.42
N VAL A 47 1.92 2.46 0.78
CA VAL A 47 2.29 3.34 -0.33
C VAL A 47 2.33 2.53 -1.61
N TYR A 48 1.83 3.10 -2.69
CA TYR A 48 1.87 2.45 -4.01
C TYR A 48 2.06 3.50 -5.10
N GLU A 49 2.51 3.03 -6.26
CA GLU A 49 2.65 3.86 -7.45
C GLU A 49 2.12 3.09 -8.65
N THR A 50 1.34 3.78 -9.49
CA THR A 50 0.78 3.20 -10.70
C THR A 50 1.50 3.70 -11.95
N SER A 51 1.54 2.88 -13.00
CA SER A 51 2.09 3.23 -14.30
C SER A 51 0.98 3.59 -15.27
N ASN A 52 1.37 4.07 -16.47
CA ASN A 52 0.42 4.32 -17.55
C ASN A 52 -0.33 3.05 -17.95
N LYS A 53 0.31 1.89 -17.89
CA LYS A 53 -0.34 0.61 -18.15
C LYS A 53 -1.56 0.41 -17.24
N PHE A 54 -1.39 0.67 -15.95
CA PHE A 54 -2.48 0.55 -14.98
C PHE A 54 -3.58 1.56 -15.27
N ILE A 55 -3.22 2.83 -15.47
CA ILE A 55 -4.18 3.91 -15.70
C ILE A 55 -4.97 3.68 -16.99
N ASN A 56 -4.33 3.13 -18.03
CA ASN A 56 -5.02 2.84 -19.29
C ASN A 56 -5.97 1.66 -19.18
N LYS A 57 -5.65 0.68 -18.33
CA LYS A 57 -6.49 -0.51 -18.13
C LYS A 57 -7.66 -0.22 -17.17
N TYR A 58 -7.40 0.51 -16.10
CA TYR A 58 -8.36 0.82 -15.04
C TYR A 58 -8.62 2.32 -15.02
N ARG A 59 -9.66 2.78 -15.67
CA ARG A 59 -9.98 4.20 -15.79
C ARG A 59 -11.05 4.60 -14.77
N GLY A 60 -10.90 5.80 -14.18
CA GLY A 60 -11.88 6.36 -13.27
C GLY A 60 -12.15 5.46 -12.05
N TRP A 61 -13.41 5.16 -11.83
CA TRP A 61 -13.82 4.34 -10.67
C TRP A 61 -13.26 2.93 -10.69
N SER A 62 -12.94 2.38 -11.87
CA SER A 62 -12.40 1.02 -11.93
C SER A 62 -11.00 0.93 -11.32
N ALA A 63 -10.19 1.98 -11.42
CA ALA A 63 -8.89 2.03 -10.73
C ALA A 63 -9.07 1.99 -9.21
N PHE A 64 -9.98 2.80 -8.70
CA PHE A 64 -10.30 2.86 -7.29
C PHE A 64 -10.81 1.51 -6.78
N THR A 65 -11.75 0.90 -7.51
CA THR A 65 -12.31 -0.40 -7.14
C THR A 65 -11.24 -1.49 -7.13
N TYR A 66 -10.37 -1.51 -8.14
CA TYR A 66 -9.29 -2.49 -8.22
C TYR A 66 -8.37 -2.39 -7.01
N LEU A 67 -7.90 -1.19 -6.68
CA LEU A 67 -6.98 -0.98 -5.57
C LEU A 67 -7.62 -1.33 -4.23
N ASN A 68 -8.89 -1.00 -4.05
CA ASN A 68 -9.59 -1.37 -2.82
C ASN A 68 -9.75 -2.87 -2.69
N THR A 69 -10.15 -3.56 -3.75
CA THR A 69 -10.43 -4.99 -3.73
C THR A 69 -9.15 -5.83 -3.64
N HIS A 70 -8.12 -5.48 -4.43
CA HIS A 70 -6.94 -6.32 -4.61
C HIS A 70 -5.77 -5.91 -3.73
N LEU A 71 -5.83 -4.76 -3.08
CA LEU A 71 -4.76 -4.30 -2.20
C LEU A 71 -5.29 -4.02 -0.79
N ARG A 72 -6.10 -2.98 -0.62
CA ARG A 72 -6.54 -2.56 0.71
C ARG A 72 -7.33 -3.63 1.45
N ASP A 73 -8.36 -4.19 0.82
CA ASP A 73 -9.24 -5.15 1.48
C ASP A 73 -8.49 -6.43 1.84
N LYS A 74 -7.57 -6.89 1.00
CA LYS A 74 -6.77 -8.08 1.30
C LYS A 74 -5.91 -7.89 2.53
N ILE A 75 -5.30 -6.73 2.68
CA ILE A 75 -4.48 -6.41 3.86
C ILE A 75 -5.36 -6.25 5.09
N SER A 76 -6.45 -5.51 4.96
CA SER A 76 -7.38 -5.28 6.06
C SER A 76 -7.98 -6.58 6.59
N GLU A 77 -8.36 -7.50 5.69
CA GLU A 77 -8.89 -8.80 6.07
C GLU A 77 -7.84 -9.69 6.73
N LYS A 78 -6.62 -9.65 6.22
CA LYS A 78 -5.51 -10.47 6.77
C LYS A 78 -5.16 -10.06 8.18
N PHE A 79 -5.10 -8.75 8.45
CA PHE A 79 -4.60 -8.23 9.72
C PHE A 79 -5.69 -7.66 10.63
N HIS A 80 -6.95 -7.66 10.17
CA HIS A 80 -8.10 -7.13 10.92
C HIS A 80 -7.85 -5.70 11.42
N THR A 81 -7.30 -4.87 10.55
CA THR A 81 -6.86 -3.52 10.88
C THR A 81 -7.21 -2.58 9.74
N HIS A 82 -7.54 -1.33 10.08
CA HIS A 82 -7.79 -0.29 9.08
C HIS A 82 -6.51 -0.03 8.28
N VAL A 83 -6.67 0.14 6.97
CA VAL A 83 -5.56 0.36 6.04
C VAL A 83 -5.75 1.70 5.34
N ASP A 84 -4.76 2.57 5.48
CA ASP A 84 -4.67 3.81 4.72
C ASP A 84 -3.72 3.62 3.55
N MET A 85 -4.08 4.18 2.39
CA MET A 85 -3.26 4.04 1.20
C MET A 85 -2.83 5.41 0.68
N PHE A 86 -1.56 5.52 0.32
CA PHE A 86 -0.97 6.74 -0.23
C PHE A 86 -0.51 6.49 -1.68
N ASP A 87 -1.00 7.32 -2.59
CA ASP A 87 -0.67 7.26 -4.01
C ASP A 87 0.53 8.16 -4.30
N LEU A 88 1.65 7.56 -4.71
CA LEU A 88 2.86 8.32 -5.08
C LEU A 88 2.69 9.15 -6.34
N ASN A 89 1.62 8.92 -7.12
CA ASN A 89 1.30 9.75 -8.27
C ASN A 89 0.54 11.03 -7.89
N SER A 90 0.13 11.15 -6.64
CA SER A 90 -0.60 12.33 -6.16
C SER A 90 0.37 13.53 -6.00
N SER A 91 -0.21 14.73 -5.92
CA SER A 91 0.56 15.96 -5.72
C SER A 91 0.56 16.42 -4.26
N SER A 92 0.55 15.47 -3.32
CA SER A 92 0.57 15.76 -1.90
C SER A 92 1.90 16.37 -1.46
N ALA A 93 1.84 17.30 -0.49
CA ALA A 93 3.03 17.95 0.07
C ALA A 93 3.95 16.96 0.81
N ILE A 94 3.42 15.83 1.29
CA ILE A 94 4.21 14.83 2.03
C ILE A 94 4.78 13.73 1.14
N LYS A 95 4.55 13.79 -0.16
CA LYS A 95 4.94 12.75 -1.12
C LYS A 95 6.42 12.39 -1.04
N GLU A 96 7.29 13.39 -1.03
CA GLU A 96 8.73 13.14 -1.02
C GLU A 96 9.18 12.50 0.29
N GLN A 97 8.58 12.89 1.41
CA GLN A 97 8.87 12.29 2.69
C GLN A 97 8.42 10.83 2.75
N VAL A 98 7.20 10.55 2.29
CA VAL A 98 6.68 9.18 2.23
C VAL A 98 7.55 8.31 1.34
N LYS A 99 7.90 8.82 0.16
CA LYS A 99 8.74 8.09 -0.81
C LYS A 99 10.09 7.72 -0.22
N LYS A 100 10.70 8.62 0.54
CA LYS A 100 12.01 8.42 1.16
C LYS A 100 11.96 7.44 2.33
N GLU A 101 10.90 7.51 3.16
CA GLU A 101 10.80 6.72 4.40
C GLU A 101 10.17 5.36 4.22
N ALA A 102 9.49 5.10 3.10
CA ALA A 102 8.77 3.86 2.88
C ALA A 102 9.72 2.66 2.75
N LEU A 103 9.22 1.51 3.20
CA LEU A 103 9.90 0.22 3.05
C LEU A 103 9.24 -0.52 1.89
N TYR A 104 9.92 -0.59 0.76
CA TYR A 104 9.37 -1.18 -0.46
C TYR A 104 9.62 -2.69 -0.52
N VAL A 105 8.67 -3.38 -1.13
CA VAL A 105 8.85 -4.80 -1.46
C VAL A 105 9.16 -5.02 -2.93
#